data_7e449dd2d296f7f2c7a983c5c7c60ae1
#
_entry.id   7e449dd2d296f7f2c7a983c5c7c60ae1
#
_cell.length_a   1.000
_cell.length_b   1.000
_cell.length_c   1.000
_cell.angle_alpha   90.00
_cell.angle_beta   90.00
_cell.angle_gamma   90.00
#
_symmetry.space_group_name_H-M   'P 1'
#
loop_
_entity.id
_entity.type
_entity.pdbx_description
1 polymer ?
#
loop_
_entity_poly.entity_id
_entity_poly.type
_entity_poly.pdbx_seq_one_letter_code
_entity_poly.pdbx_strand_id
1 'polypeptide(L)'
;MLPLSDTLVIDLTQVIAGPTAGQILGDMGADVIKVEPLHGEHFRPHFNGRWVPSMNRNKRGLALDLRTAGGRDVLMRLVRKADVFMEAFTPGVTDKLGFSLSLIHI
;
A
#
# COMPACT_ATOMS: atom_id res chain seq x y z
N MET A 1 3.18 18.80 -16.01
CA MET A 1 3.39 18.21 -14.67
C MET A 1 2.03 17.90 -14.05
N LEU A 2 1.85 16.69 -13.54
CA LEU A 2 0.62 16.31 -12.87
C LEU A 2 0.59 16.84 -11.42
N PRO A 3 -0.60 17.07 -10.87
CA PRO A 3 -0.73 17.73 -9.55
C PRO A 3 0.03 17.04 -8.41
N LEU A 4 0.14 15.71 -8.43
CA LEU A 4 0.77 14.95 -7.35
C LEU A 4 2.14 14.37 -7.71
N SER A 5 2.82 14.92 -8.70
CA SER A 5 4.08 14.35 -9.21
C SER A 5 5.19 14.26 -8.15
N ASP A 6 5.12 15.02 -7.06
CA ASP A 6 6.10 14.97 -5.98
C ASP A 6 5.60 14.20 -4.75
N THR A 7 4.48 13.51 -4.85
CA THR A 7 3.85 12.83 -3.72
C THR A 7 4.17 11.34 -3.76
N LEU A 8 4.65 10.79 -2.64
CA LEU A 8 4.87 9.36 -2.46
C LEU A 8 3.77 8.78 -1.57
N VAL A 9 3.09 7.75 -2.07
CA VAL A 9 2.01 7.05 -1.37
C VAL A 9 2.41 5.60 -1.14
N ILE A 10 2.28 5.14 0.09
CA ILE A 10 2.46 3.72 0.43
C ILE A 10 1.08 3.14 0.68
N ASP A 11 0.69 2.15 -0.11
CA ASP A 11 -0.67 1.60 -0.17
C ASP A 11 -0.67 0.13 0.27
N LEU A 12 -1.23 -0.15 1.44
CA LEU A 12 -1.43 -1.50 1.96
C LEU A 12 -2.88 -1.97 1.80
N THR A 13 -3.70 -1.22 1.09
CA THR A 13 -5.13 -1.53 0.96
C THR A 13 -5.39 -2.67 -0.01
N GLN A 14 -6.55 -3.30 0.14
CA GLN A 14 -6.99 -4.43 -0.69
C GLN A 14 -8.43 -4.24 -1.11
N VAL A 15 -8.83 -4.94 -2.15
CA VAL A 15 -10.17 -5.10 -2.70
C VAL A 15 -10.60 -3.90 -3.55
N ILE A 16 -11.39 -2.94 -3.04
CA ILE A 16 -12.02 -1.90 -3.86
C ILE A 16 -11.73 -0.48 -3.37
N ALA A 17 -12.21 -0.12 -2.18
CA ALA A 17 -12.24 1.28 -1.75
C ALA A 17 -10.84 1.90 -1.65
N GLY A 18 -9.95 1.24 -0.92
CA GLY A 18 -8.57 1.70 -0.77
C GLY A 18 -7.81 1.67 -2.09
N PRO A 19 -7.80 0.54 -2.82
CA PRO A 19 -7.13 0.48 -4.12
C PRO A 19 -7.63 1.52 -5.11
N THR A 20 -8.93 1.79 -5.15
CA THR A 20 -9.49 2.84 -6.02
C THR A 20 -8.95 4.22 -5.63
N ALA A 21 -8.90 4.53 -4.34
CA ALA A 21 -8.34 5.79 -3.87
C ALA A 21 -6.87 5.93 -4.29
N GLY A 22 -6.06 4.89 -4.09
CA GLY A 22 -4.67 4.89 -4.52
C GLY A 22 -4.50 5.01 -6.02
N GLN A 23 -5.40 4.38 -6.78
CA GLN A 23 -5.40 4.49 -8.24
C GLN A 23 -5.67 5.92 -8.71
N ILE A 24 -6.62 6.60 -8.07
CA ILE A 24 -6.90 8.01 -8.37
C ILE A 24 -5.68 8.88 -8.08
N LEU A 25 -5.03 8.66 -6.94
CA LEU A 25 -3.80 9.38 -6.61
C LEU A 25 -2.70 9.14 -7.65
N GLY A 26 -2.55 7.88 -8.09
CA GLY A 26 -1.61 7.53 -9.15
C GLY A 26 -1.95 8.18 -10.49
N ASP A 27 -3.23 8.24 -10.85
CA ASP A 27 -3.67 8.91 -12.06
C ASP A 27 -3.37 10.41 -12.04
N MET A 28 -3.29 10.99 -10.85
CA MET A 28 -2.94 12.41 -10.66
C MET A 28 -1.43 12.64 -10.54
N GLY A 29 -0.63 11.62 -10.76
CA GLY A 29 0.83 11.72 -10.82
C GLY A 29 1.57 11.25 -9.58
N ALA A 30 0.90 10.83 -8.52
CA ALA A 30 1.56 10.32 -7.33
C ALA A 30 2.35 9.04 -7.65
N ASP A 31 3.48 8.87 -6.99
CA ASP A 31 4.22 7.62 -7.00
C ASP A 31 3.60 6.71 -5.93
N VAL A 32 2.79 5.75 -6.36
CA VAL A 32 2.08 4.86 -5.46
C VAL A 32 2.77 3.50 -5.44
N ILE A 33 3.20 3.07 -4.26
CA ILE A 33 3.79 1.75 -4.07
C ILE A 33 2.77 0.89 -3.33
N LYS A 34 2.25 -0.12 -4.01
CA LYS A 34 1.35 -1.10 -3.42
C LYS A 34 2.17 -2.19 -2.74
N VAL A 35 2.00 -2.34 -1.44
CA VAL A 35 2.66 -3.37 -0.65
C VAL A 35 1.69 -4.54 -0.48
N GLU A 36 2.13 -5.73 -0.87
CA GLU A 36 1.33 -6.95 -0.83
C GLU A 36 2.03 -8.03 -0.02
N PRO A 37 1.29 -9.03 0.52
CA PRO A 37 1.90 -10.25 1.05
C PRO A 37 2.72 -10.95 -0.03
N LEU A 38 3.61 -11.88 0.36
CA LEU A 38 4.46 -12.59 -0.59
C LEU A 38 3.68 -13.34 -1.67
N HIS A 39 2.49 -13.85 -1.35
CA HIS A 39 1.63 -14.55 -2.30
C HIS A 39 0.70 -13.61 -3.08
N GLY A 40 0.83 -12.32 -2.90
CA GLY A 40 -0.01 -11.31 -3.54
C GLY A 40 -1.27 -11.00 -2.76
N GLU A 41 -2.00 -9.97 -3.20
CA GLU A 41 -3.27 -9.58 -2.62
C GLU A 41 -4.28 -10.75 -2.72
N HIS A 42 -5.13 -10.90 -1.69
CA HIS A 42 -6.15 -11.96 -1.62
C HIS A 42 -7.00 -12.05 -2.89
N PHE A 43 -7.31 -10.93 -3.52
CA PHE A 43 -8.17 -10.89 -4.71
C PHE A 43 -7.41 -11.00 -6.04
N ARG A 44 -6.07 -11.18 -6.02
CA ARG A 44 -5.30 -11.31 -7.26
C ARG A 44 -5.80 -12.37 -8.23
N PRO A 45 -6.16 -13.58 -7.79
CA PRO A 45 -6.63 -14.61 -8.73
C PRO A 45 -8.08 -14.40 -9.21
N HIS A 46 -8.83 -13.49 -8.62
CA HIS A 46 -10.24 -13.30 -8.97
C HIS A 46 -10.39 -12.70 -10.37
N PHE A 47 -11.46 -13.09 -11.06
CA PHE A 47 -11.76 -12.64 -12.43
C PHE A 47 -10.60 -12.92 -13.40
N ASN A 48 -10.03 -14.11 -13.33
CA ASN A 48 -8.89 -14.53 -14.17
C ASN A 48 -7.68 -13.61 -14.03
N GLY A 49 -7.44 -13.11 -12.83
CA GLY A 49 -6.33 -12.23 -12.56
C GLY A 49 -6.53 -10.78 -12.99
N ARG A 50 -7.73 -10.40 -13.40
CA ARG A 50 -8.00 -9.05 -13.91
C ARG A 50 -8.46 -8.07 -12.84
N TRP A 51 -8.90 -8.57 -11.69
CA TRP A 51 -9.43 -7.70 -10.62
C TRP A 51 -8.38 -6.70 -10.12
N VAL A 52 -7.24 -7.20 -9.68
CA VAL A 52 -6.20 -6.35 -9.11
C VAL A 52 -5.67 -5.33 -10.13
N PRO A 53 -5.33 -5.72 -11.38
CA PRO A 53 -4.92 -4.74 -12.38
C PRO A 53 -5.97 -3.65 -12.65
N SER A 54 -7.26 -4.00 -12.63
CA SER A 54 -8.32 -3.03 -12.91
C SER A 54 -8.47 -1.96 -11.82
N MET A 55 -8.05 -2.29 -10.59
CA MET A 55 -8.17 -1.39 -9.43
C MET A 55 -6.84 -0.76 -9.02
N ASN A 56 -5.75 -1.09 -9.71
CA ASN A 56 -4.40 -0.72 -9.26
C ASN A 56 -3.49 -0.21 -10.38
N ARG A 57 -4.05 0.35 -11.44
CA ARG A 57 -3.22 0.93 -12.49
C ARG A 57 -2.38 2.10 -11.93
N ASN A 58 -1.25 2.35 -12.55
CA ASN A 58 -0.32 3.42 -12.18
C ASN A 58 0.31 3.23 -10.78
N LYS A 59 0.36 1.99 -10.29
CA LYS A 59 1.05 1.66 -9.03
C LYS A 59 2.26 0.78 -9.31
N ARG A 60 3.29 0.94 -8.50
CA ARG A 60 4.41 -0.01 -8.44
C ARG A 60 4.08 -1.05 -7.37
N GLY A 61 4.52 -2.28 -7.57
CA GLY A 61 4.26 -3.36 -6.64
C GLY A 61 5.49 -3.73 -5.82
N LEU A 62 5.27 -4.10 -4.55
CA LEU A 62 6.31 -4.60 -3.67
C LEU A 62 5.71 -5.69 -2.78
N ALA A 63 6.31 -6.86 -2.77
CA ALA A 63 5.89 -7.95 -1.89
C ALA A 63 6.75 -7.96 -0.63
N LEU A 64 6.11 -7.92 0.54
CA LEU A 64 6.78 -7.96 1.84
C LEU A 64 6.06 -8.92 2.77
N ASP A 65 6.81 -9.68 3.55
CA ASP A 65 6.25 -10.44 4.66
C ASP A 65 6.29 -9.61 5.93
N LEU A 66 5.19 -8.97 6.26
CA LEU A 66 5.08 -8.10 7.43
C LEU A 66 5.07 -8.85 8.75
N ARG A 67 5.05 -10.19 8.72
CA ARG A 67 5.21 -11.03 9.92
C ARG A 67 6.68 -11.13 10.33
N THR A 68 7.61 -10.79 9.47
CA THR A 68 9.04 -10.83 9.76
C THR A 68 9.55 -9.44 10.17
N ALA A 69 10.61 -9.42 10.98
CA ALA A 69 11.26 -8.16 11.36
C ALA A 69 11.83 -7.44 10.12
N GLY A 70 12.41 -8.18 9.18
CA GLY A 70 12.95 -7.61 7.95
C GLY A 70 11.90 -6.94 7.09
N GLY A 71 10.74 -7.59 6.91
CA GLY A 71 9.64 -7.01 6.14
C GLY A 71 9.10 -5.74 6.77
N ARG A 72 8.91 -5.74 8.10
CA ARG A 72 8.46 -4.56 8.83
C ARG A 72 9.48 -3.42 8.75
N ASP A 73 10.78 -3.73 8.82
CA ASP A 73 11.82 -2.71 8.71
C ASP A 73 11.79 -2.02 7.35
N VAL A 74 11.64 -2.77 6.28
CA VAL A 74 11.52 -2.20 4.93
C VAL A 74 10.30 -1.30 4.84
N LEU A 75 9.14 -1.76 5.35
CA LEU A 75 7.92 -0.95 5.35
C LEU A 75 8.12 0.35 6.11
N MET A 76 8.73 0.31 7.29
CA MET A 76 8.95 1.52 8.09
C MET A 76 9.88 2.51 7.40
N ARG A 77 10.88 2.04 6.67
CA ARG A 77 11.75 2.91 5.87
C ARG A 77 10.97 3.62 4.77
N LEU A 78 10.06 2.90 4.12
CA LEU A 78 9.19 3.49 3.10
C LEU A 78 8.23 4.52 3.71
N VAL A 79 7.59 4.18 4.82
CA VAL A 79 6.63 5.05 5.49
C VAL A 79 7.28 6.35 5.94
N ARG A 80 8.52 6.31 6.42
CA ARG A 80 9.25 7.52 6.84
C ARG A 80 9.48 8.50 5.68
N LYS A 81 9.53 8.00 4.46
CA LYS A 81 9.70 8.83 3.26
C LYS A 81 8.38 9.22 2.61
N ALA A 82 7.29 8.57 3.00
CA ALA A 82 6.00 8.75 2.35
C ALA A 82 5.29 10.02 2.82
N ASP A 83 4.53 10.59 1.91
CA ASP A 83 3.62 11.70 2.23
C ASP A 83 2.27 11.16 2.69
N VAL A 84 1.86 9.99 2.19
CA VAL A 84 0.60 9.34 2.50
C VAL A 84 0.82 7.86 2.76
N PHE A 85 0.25 7.36 3.84
CA PHE A 85 0.22 5.95 4.17
C PHE A 85 -1.23 5.49 4.22
N MET A 86 -1.58 4.50 3.40
CA MET A 86 -2.95 4.00 3.31
C MET A 86 -3.03 2.58 3.83
N GLU A 87 -3.94 2.35 4.76
CA GLU A 87 -4.28 1.01 5.25
C GLU A 87 -5.78 0.94 5.53
N ALA A 88 -6.32 -0.25 5.50
CA ALA A 88 -7.74 -0.48 5.78
C ALA A 88 -7.91 -1.73 6.65
N PHE A 89 -6.93 -2.01 7.50
CA PHE A 89 -6.99 -3.14 8.41
C PHE A 89 -7.98 -2.89 9.54
N THR A 90 -8.49 -3.98 10.12
CA THR A 90 -9.28 -3.92 11.34
C THR A 90 -8.45 -3.22 12.44
N PRO A 91 -9.06 -2.37 13.28
CA PRO A 91 -8.33 -1.72 14.37
C PRO A 91 -7.52 -2.73 15.20
N GLY A 92 -6.28 -2.38 15.51
CA GLY A 92 -5.36 -3.22 16.25
C GLY A 92 -4.46 -4.12 15.40
N VAL A 93 -4.75 -4.31 14.12
CA VAL A 93 -3.91 -5.16 13.25
C VAL A 93 -2.55 -4.53 13.03
N THR A 94 -2.47 -3.22 12.80
CA THR A 94 -1.20 -2.53 12.64
C THR A 94 -0.34 -2.62 13.90
N ASP A 95 -0.97 -2.55 15.07
CA ASP A 95 -0.25 -2.73 16.35
C ASP A 95 0.33 -4.14 16.45
N LYS A 96 -0.44 -5.17 16.08
CA LYS A 96 0.04 -6.55 16.07
C LYS A 96 1.19 -6.76 15.09
N LEU A 97 1.18 -6.05 13.98
CA LEU A 97 2.25 -6.13 12.98
C LEU A 97 3.46 -5.28 13.35
N GLY A 98 3.38 -4.49 14.44
CA GLY A 98 4.51 -3.72 14.94
C GLY A 98 4.69 -2.34 14.31
N PHE A 99 3.65 -1.81 13.62
CA PHE A 99 3.70 -0.46 13.09
C PHE A 99 2.42 0.29 13.39
N SER A 100 2.25 0.64 14.66
CA SER A 100 1.12 1.44 15.12
C SER A 100 1.21 2.88 14.60
N LEU A 101 0.09 3.58 14.65
CA LEU A 101 0.02 4.99 14.26
C LEU A 101 1.01 5.84 15.07
N SER A 102 1.21 5.51 16.34
CA SER A 102 2.17 6.22 17.20
C SER A 102 3.62 6.09 16.72
N LEU A 103 3.97 4.99 16.04
CA LEU A 103 5.29 4.80 15.47
C LEU A 103 5.48 5.54 14.14
N ILE A 104 4.37 5.81 13.45
CA ILE A 104 4.38 6.49 12.16
C ILE A 104 4.40 8.01 12.34
N HIS A 105 3.80 8.49 13.40
CA HIS A 105 3.61 9.91 13.69
C HIS A 105 4.80 10.58 14.39
N ILE A 106 5.94 10.27 14.08
CA ILE A 106 7.09 10.92 14.73
C ILE A 106 7.42 12.25 14.08
#